data_bcd30431a0469045de7a4c61a274823f
#
_entry.id   bcd30431a0469045de7a4c61a274823f
#
_cell.length_a   1.000
_cell.length_b   1.000
_cell.length_c   1.000
_cell.angle_alpha   90.00
_cell.angle_beta   90.00
_cell.angle_gamma   90.00
#
_symmetry.space_group_name_H-M   'P 1'
#
loop_
_entity.id
_entity.type
_entity.pdbx_description
1 polymer ?
#
loop_
_entity_poly.entity_id
_entity_poly.type
_entity_poly.pdbx_seq_one_letter_code
_entity_poly.pdbx_strand_id
1 'polypeptide(L)'
;MTDHAANKRLVVAFLDELERAEGDAIARVLDRYCHPDAAWRIFHPFNTLDGSDAVRSGFWEPLKASFPDHEHRLHFAIADTYEDREWVATLGHVMGTFAAPWIGIPANHGLTFLRFALNARLRDGRIDKAFILLDVLDVMRQAGFYPLRRMPGSPEQWPGPPASSGADLEGWDGVRGETSLRIIREMQMGLAQGKALQDLAAARGNHSPHWHDNMNWYGPAGVGSSRGQRGFLDFHGALFIQAFPDRAGIVREHEGPDDRPGHYIRGGDGRFAVTAGWPSLYGTHLGGGWLGVPPSGRKVEMRVADWYRLDRDDKIIDNWVAIDTLHLLHQFGLDVLDDLRFIADPGLPRWPR
;
A
#
# COMPACT_ATOMS: atom_id res chain seq x y z
N MET A 1 0.21 -28.92 -8.56
CA MET A 1 0.47 -28.20 -7.29
C MET A 1 1.23 -26.95 -7.69
N THR A 2 0.74 -25.80 -7.34
CA THR A 2 1.37 -24.50 -7.68
C THR A 2 2.74 -24.38 -7.00
N ASP A 3 3.76 -23.95 -7.75
CA ASP A 3 5.09 -23.64 -7.18
C ASP A 3 5.13 -22.15 -6.78
N HIS A 4 4.68 -21.87 -5.56
CA HIS A 4 4.65 -20.52 -5.02
C HIS A 4 6.05 -19.91 -4.87
N ALA A 5 7.08 -20.71 -4.64
CA ALA A 5 8.45 -20.22 -4.61
C ALA A 5 8.91 -19.79 -6.00
N ALA A 6 8.53 -20.51 -7.06
CA ALA A 6 8.78 -20.06 -8.43
C ALA A 6 8.04 -18.79 -8.78
N ASN A 7 6.79 -18.64 -8.33
CA ASN A 7 6.00 -17.44 -8.51
C ASN A 7 6.66 -16.20 -7.85
N LYS A 8 7.20 -16.35 -6.64
CA LYS A 8 7.98 -15.29 -5.98
C LYS A 8 9.19 -14.90 -6.82
N ARG A 9 10.01 -15.89 -7.21
CA ARG A 9 11.20 -15.65 -8.05
C ARG A 9 10.85 -14.93 -9.34
N LEU A 10 9.71 -15.28 -9.97
CA LEU A 10 9.26 -14.61 -11.19
C LEU A 10 8.99 -13.12 -10.97
N VAL A 11 8.25 -12.76 -9.91
CA VAL A 11 7.90 -11.36 -9.63
C VAL A 11 9.12 -10.57 -9.16
N VAL A 12 10.01 -11.17 -8.37
CA VAL A 12 11.27 -10.53 -7.97
C VAL A 12 12.15 -10.29 -9.20
N ALA A 13 12.32 -11.30 -10.07
CA ALA A 13 13.09 -11.17 -11.31
C ALA A 13 12.50 -10.12 -12.26
N PHE A 14 11.18 -10.02 -12.34
CA PHE A 14 10.52 -8.95 -13.08
C PHE A 14 10.94 -7.56 -12.60
N LEU A 15 10.89 -7.32 -11.28
CA LEU A 15 11.28 -6.04 -10.71
C LEU A 15 12.77 -5.77 -10.89
N ASP A 16 13.63 -6.76 -10.70
CA ASP A 16 15.08 -6.66 -10.88
C ASP A 16 15.47 -6.38 -12.34
N GLU A 17 14.83 -7.02 -13.32
CA GLU A 17 15.10 -6.76 -14.73
C GLU A 17 14.55 -5.39 -15.15
N LEU A 18 13.38 -5.01 -14.64
CA LEU A 18 12.78 -3.71 -14.91
C LEU A 18 13.63 -2.56 -14.36
N GLU A 19 14.23 -2.75 -13.19
CA GLU A 19 15.18 -1.82 -12.58
C GLU A 19 16.37 -1.53 -13.51
N ARG A 20 16.90 -2.56 -14.16
CA ARG A 20 18.07 -2.43 -15.06
C ARG A 20 17.70 -2.03 -16.49
N ALA A 21 16.43 -2.12 -16.87
CA ALA A 21 15.99 -1.87 -18.23
C ALA A 21 15.95 -0.38 -18.55
N GLU A 22 16.40 0.00 -19.74
CA GLU A 22 16.32 1.36 -20.28
C GLU A 22 15.72 1.36 -21.69
N GLY A 23 15.02 2.44 -22.02
CA GLY A 23 14.42 2.61 -23.36
C GLY A 23 13.59 1.39 -23.77
N ASP A 24 13.84 0.85 -24.97
CA ASP A 24 13.12 -0.31 -25.51
C ASP A 24 13.29 -1.60 -24.67
N ALA A 25 14.26 -1.65 -23.78
CA ALA A 25 14.41 -2.81 -22.89
C ALA A 25 13.24 -2.93 -21.90
N ILE A 26 12.61 -1.82 -21.52
CA ILE A 26 11.43 -1.83 -20.65
C ILE A 26 10.28 -2.60 -21.31
N ALA A 27 10.03 -2.35 -22.61
CA ALA A 27 9.01 -3.08 -23.36
C ALA A 27 9.31 -4.59 -23.39
N ARG A 28 10.57 -4.98 -23.63
CA ARG A 28 10.97 -6.40 -23.65
C ARG A 28 10.81 -7.09 -22.29
N VAL A 29 11.04 -6.38 -21.19
CA VAL A 29 10.78 -6.93 -19.84
C VAL A 29 9.28 -7.13 -19.62
N LEU A 30 8.47 -6.14 -19.94
CA LEU A 30 7.00 -6.26 -19.85
C LEU A 30 6.48 -7.41 -20.70
N ASP A 31 6.94 -7.55 -21.95
CA ASP A 31 6.53 -8.63 -22.86
C ASP A 31 6.93 -10.02 -22.34
N ARG A 32 8.05 -10.11 -21.62
CA ARG A 32 8.53 -11.38 -21.04
C ARG A 32 7.68 -11.82 -19.84
N TYR A 33 7.39 -10.89 -18.94
CA TYR A 33 6.82 -11.18 -17.62
C TYR A 33 5.32 -10.94 -17.50
N CYS A 34 4.74 -10.17 -18.41
CA CYS A 34 3.35 -9.79 -18.34
C CYS A 34 2.55 -10.31 -19.54
N HIS A 35 1.26 -10.50 -19.35
CA HIS A 35 0.34 -10.66 -20.46
C HIS A 35 0.20 -9.33 -21.22
N PRO A 36 0.05 -9.34 -22.55
CA PRO A 36 -0.11 -8.11 -23.34
C PRO A 36 -1.31 -7.26 -22.90
N ASP A 37 -2.35 -7.92 -22.40
CA ASP A 37 -3.60 -7.35 -21.90
C ASP A 37 -3.63 -7.20 -20.37
N ALA A 38 -2.48 -7.27 -19.71
CA ALA A 38 -2.40 -7.17 -18.26
C ALA A 38 -3.06 -5.90 -17.73
N ALA A 39 -3.92 -6.07 -16.73
CA ALA A 39 -4.63 -4.97 -16.09
C ALA A 39 -3.81 -4.37 -14.95
N TRP A 40 -3.40 -3.12 -15.10
CA TRP A 40 -2.64 -2.40 -14.09
C TRP A 40 -3.54 -1.45 -13.33
N ARG A 41 -3.56 -1.59 -12.02
CA ARG A 41 -4.22 -0.70 -11.08
C ARG A 41 -3.15 -0.02 -10.25
N ILE A 42 -2.99 1.26 -10.44
CA ILE A 42 -1.87 2.03 -9.87
C ILE A 42 -2.47 3.19 -9.07
N PHE A 43 -1.84 3.57 -7.98
CA PHE A 43 -2.26 4.69 -7.15
C PHE A 43 -2.59 5.95 -7.98
N HIS A 44 -3.37 6.86 -7.40
CA HIS A 44 -3.70 8.13 -8.03
C HIS A 44 -2.44 9.01 -8.24
N PRO A 45 -2.22 9.64 -9.42
CA PRO A 45 -3.21 9.94 -10.46
C PRO A 45 -3.30 8.92 -11.61
N PHE A 46 -2.52 7.85 -11.62
CA PHE A 46 -2.48 6.89 -12.73
C PHE A 46 -3.78 6.06 -12.84
N ASN A 47 -4.29 5.58 -11.72
CA ASN A 47 -5.51 4.79 -11.57
C ASN A 47 -5.50 3.48 -12.37
N THR A 48 -5.89 3.50 -13.63
CA THR A 48 -5.99 2.32 -14.48
C THR A 48 -5.17 2.51 -15.74
N LEU A 49 -4.26 1.56 -15.99
CA LEU A 49 -3.54 1.44 -17.25
C LEU A 49 -3.72 -0.01 -17.72
N ASP A 50 -4.18 -0.21 -18.93
CA ASP A 50 -4.41 -1.54 -19.48
C ASP A 50 -3.42 -1.83 -20.61
N GLY A 51 -2.71 -2.96 -20.50
CA GLY A 51 -1.69 -3.41 -21.44
C GLY A 51 -0.29 -2.86 -21.21
N SER A 52 0.68 -3.52 -21.84
CA SER A 52 2.11 -3.25 -21.65
C SER A 52 2.53 -1.83 -22.08
N ASP A 53 2.00 -1.34 -23.20
CA ASP A 53 2.37 0.00 -23.68
C ASP A 53 1.86 1.12 -22.79
N ALA A 54 0.62 0.98 -22.28
CA ALA A 54 0.04 1.97 -21.38
C ALA A 54 0.81 2.08 -20.07
N VAL A 55 1.15 0.95 -19.44
CA VAL A 55 1.90 0.96 -18.19
C VAL A 55 3.35 1.39 -18.40
N ARG A 56 3.96 1.02 -19.54
CA ARG A 56 5.32 1.46 -19.89
C ARG A 56 5.40 2.97 -19.98
N SER A 57 4.63 3.57 -20.87
CA SER A 57 4.70 5.01 -21.15
C SER A 57 4.05 5.87 -20.07
N GLY A 58 2.99 5.36 -19.42
CA GLY A 58 2.25 6.10 -18.40
C GLY A 58 2.89 6.05 -17.00
N PHE A 59 3.60 4.99 -16.66
CA PHE A 59 4.11 4.81 -15.31
C PHE A 59 5.62 4.53 -15.24
N TRP A 60 6.12 3.44 -15.88
CA TRP A 60 7.50 3.01 -15.67
C TRP A 60 8.53 3.97 -16.26
N GLU A 61 8.34 4.43 -17.51
CA GLU A 61 9.26 5.39 -18.12
C GLU A 61 9.32 6.73 -17.37
N PRO A 62 8.19 7.34 -16.98
CA PRO A 62 8.22 8.55 -16.15
C PRO A 62 8.88 8.34 -14.77
N LEU A 63 8.63 7.21 -14.12
CA LEU A 63 9.28 6.89 -12.84
C LEU A 63 10.81 6.81 -13.02
N LYS A 64 11.27 6.07 -14.03
CA LYS A 64 12.70 5.92 -14.33
C LYS A 64 13.35 7.23 -14.73
N ALA A 65 12.68 8.06 -15.50
CA ALA A 65 13.20 9.39 -15.84
C ALA A 65 13.40 10.28 -14.62
N SER A 66 12.56 10.13 -13.61
CA SER A 66 12.65 10.90 -12.36
C SER A 66 13.60 10.28 -11.33
N PHE A 67 13.78 8.97 -11.35
CA PHE A 67 14.66 8.20 -10.48
C PHE A 67 15.56 7.28 -11.32
N PRO A 68 16.58 7.83 -12.02
CA PRO A 68 17.35 7.08 -13.01
C PRO A 68 18.20 5.94 -12.44
N ASP A 69 18.57 6.03 -11.17
CA ASP A 69 19.34 5.05 -10.41
C ASP A 69 18.49 4.27 -9.40
N HIS A 70 17.17 4.15 -9.66
CA HIS A 70 16.30 3.50 -8.70
C HIS A 70 16.59 2.02 -8.53
N GLU A 71 16.39 1.55 -7.31
CA GLU A 71 16.51 0.16 -6.90
C GLU A 71 15.26 -0.28 -6.13
N HIS A 72 14.83 -1.54 -6.34
CA HIS A 72 13.79 -2.15 -5.52
C HIS A 72 14.40 -2.81 -4.28
N ARG A 73 14.16 -2.23 -3.12
CA ARG A 73 14.59 -2.77 -1.83
C ARG A 73 13.42 -3.49 -1.16
N LEU A 74 13.17 -4.72 -1.62
CA LEU A 74 12.07 -5.52 -1.09
C LEU A 74 12.39 -5.99 0.34
N HIS A 75 11.39 -5.88 1.21
CA HIS A 75 11.47 -6.38 2.58
C HIS A 75 11.09 -7.85 2.64
N PHE A 76 10.04 -8.23 1.91
CA PHE A 76 9.56 -9.61 1.81
C PHE A 76 8.59 -9.75 0.63
N ALA A 77 8.32 -11.00 0.29
CA ALA A 77 7.30 -11.39 -0.67
C ALA A 77 6.43 -12.52 -0.07
N ILE A 78 5.14 -12.46 -0.30
CA ILE A 78 4.17 -13.48 0.09
C ILE A 78 3.54 -14.02 -1.19
N ALA A 79 3.53 -15.34 -1.37
CA ALA A 79 2.84 -15.98 -2.47
C ALA A 79 1.79 -16.96 -1.96
N ASP A 80 0.63 -16.96 -2.59
CA ASP A 80 -0.45 -17.89 -2.24
C ASP A 80 -1.43 -18.06 -3.40
N THR A 81 -2.30 -19.06 -3.30
CA THR A 81 -3.46 -19.23 -4.18
C THR A 81 -4.71 -18.81 -3.43
N TYR A 82 -5.42 -17.85 -4.00
CA TYR A 82 -6.71 -17.42 -3.47
C TYR A 82 -7.76 -17.44 -4.58
N GLU A 83 -8.85 -18.17 -4.38
CA GLU A 83 -9.94 -18.37 -5.37
C GLU A 83 -9.42 -18.87 -6.73
N ASP A 84 -8.62 -19.93 -6.68
CA ASP A 84 -7.97 -20.54 -7.85
C ASP A 84 -7.09 -19.58 -8.66
N ARG A 85 -6.65 -18.48 -8.06
CA ARG A 85 -5.77 -17.48 -8.66
C ARG A 85 -4.48 -17.38 -7.87
N GLU A 86 -3.38 -17.37 -8.57
CA GLU A 86 -2.05 -17.26 -8.00
C GLU A 86 -1.69 -15.78 -7.78
N TRP A 87 -1.27 -15.44 -6.57
CA TRP A 87 -0.88 -14.10 -6.20
C TRP A 87 0.50 -14.04 -5.60
N VAL A 88 1.22 -12.98 -5.92
CA VAL A 88 2.46 -12.60 -5.22
C VAL A 88 2.33 -11.16 -4.76
N ALA A 89 2.50 -10.94 -3.47
CA ALA A 89 2.45 -9.63 -2.85
C ALA A 89 3.82 -9.26 -2.30
N THR A 90 4.42 -8.19 -2.81
CA THR A 90 5.70 -7.66 -2.35
C THR A 90 5.53 -6.35 -1.60
N LEU A 91 6.39 -6.13 -0.62
CA LEU A 91 6.48 -4.89 0.14
C LEU A 91 7.94 -4.47 0.29
N GLY A 92 8.19 -3.17 0.21
CA GLY A 92 9.52 -2.61 0.38
C GLY A 92 9.59 -1.14 0.03
N HIS A 93 10.73 -0.76 -0.53
CA HIS A 93 10.94 0.57 -1.07
C HIS A 93 11.45 0.48 -2.51
N VAL A 94 11.04 1.46 -3.31
CA VAL A 94 11.86 1.91 -4.43
C VAL A 94 12.71 3.04 -3.89
N MET A 95 14.03 2.98 -4.03
CA MET A 95 14.93 4.06 -3.60
C MET A 95 15.78 4.53 -4.76
N GLY A 96 16.10 5.80 -4.79
CA GLY A 96 16.95 6.37 -5.82
C GLY A 96 17.14 7.87 -5.65
N THR A 97 17.96 8.46 -6.50
CA THR A 97 18.13 9.91 -6.58
C THR A 97 16.94 10.53 -7.29
N PHE A 98 16.17 11.37 -6.61
CA PHE A 98 15.06 12.11 -7.22
C PHE A 98 15.62 13.25 -8.08
N ALA A 99 15.96 12.94 -9.34
CA ALA A 99 16.75 13.78 -10.21
C ALA A 99 15.93 14.73 -11.10
N ALA A 100 14.68 14.36 -11.42
CA ALA A 100 13.77 15.18 -12.24
C ALA A 100 12.36 15.19 -11.67
N PRO A 101 11.54 16.21 -11.94
CA PRO A 101 10.17 16.29 -11.42
C PRO A 101 9.33 15.06 -11.80
N TRP A 102 8.53 14.56 -10.85
CA TRP A 102 7.66 13.41 -11.06
C TRP A 102 6.22 13.73 -10.64
N ILE A 103 5.26 13.49 -11.52
CA ILE A 103 3.82 13.80 -11.32
C ILE A 103 3.54 15.19 -10.72
N GLY A 104 4.34 16.18 -11.12
CA GLY A 104 4.24 17.55 -10.60
C GLY A 104 5.02 17.84 -9.32
N ILE A 105 5.59 16.84 -8.66
CA ILE A 105 6.44 17.01 -7.48
C ILE A 105 7.84 17.43 -7.95
N PRO A 106 8.37 18.59 -7.50
CA PRO A 106 9.73 19.00 -7.83
C PRO A 106 10.78 18.06 -7.25
N ALA A 107 11.83 17.80 -8.02
CA ALA A 107 12.96 16.99 -7.57
C ALA A 107 13.71 17.65 -6.42
N ASN A 108 14.13 16.85 -5.45
CA ASN A 108 14.98 17.31 -4.34
C ASN A 108 16.49 17.08 -4.62
N HIS A 109 16.82 16.39 -5.72
CA HIS A 109 18.18 15.99 -6.13
C HIS A 109 18.94 15.17 -5.07
N GLY A 110 18.21 14.48 -4.20
CA GLY A 110 18.72 13.65 -3.13
C GLY A 110 18.14 12.26 -3.12
N LEU A 111 18.71 11.41 -2.27
CA LEU A 111 18.17 10.07 -2.03
C LEU A 111 16.75 10.17 -1.49
N THR A 112 15.85 9.47 -2.15
CA THR A 112 14.43 9.40 -1.77
C THR A 112 13.98 7.95 -1.70
N PHE A 113 13.22 7.62 -0.65
CA PHE A 113 12.65 6.29 -0.43
C PHE A 113 11.15 6.33 -0.72
N LEU A 114 10.72 5.61 -1.74
CA LEU A 114 9.32 5.47 -2.09
C LEU A 114 8.81 4.17 -1.47
N ARG A 115 7.94 4.26 -0.47
CA ARG A 115 7.27 3.08 0.11
C ARG A 115 6.43 2.42 -0.97
N PHE A 116 6.76 1.18 -1.29
CA PHE A 116 6.29 0.49 -2.48
C PHE A 116 5.64 -0.83 -2.12
N ALA A 117 4.51 -1.09 -2.74
CA ALA A 117 3.78 -2.34 -2.65
C ALA A 117 3.29 -2.76 -4.04
N LEU A 118 3.54 -4.02 -4.40
CA LEU A 118 3.03 -4.63 -5.61
C LEU A 118 2.30 -5.93 -5.25
N ASN A 119 1.03 -6.05 -5.64
CA ASN A 119 0.28 -7.31 -5.62
C ASN A 119 0.07 -7.74 -7.07
N ALA A 120 0.74 -8.80 -7.49
CA ALA A 120 0.69 -9.34 -8.83
C ALA A 120 -0.11 -10.63 -8.87
N ARG A 121 -1.11 -10.71 -9.75
CA ARG A 121 -1.79 -11.95 -10.07
C ARG A 121 -1.08 -12.61 -11.25
N LEU A 122 -0.90 -13.91 -11.16
CA LEU A 122 -0.26 -14.70 -12.19
C LEU A 122 -1.27 -15.60 -12.89
N ARG A 123 -1.11 -15.72 -14.20
CA ARG A 123 -1.81 -16.63 -15.08
C ARG A 123 -0.80 -17.18 -16.09
N ASP A 124 -0.73 -18.50 -16.23
CA ASP A 124 0.18 -19.15 -17.17
C ASP A 124 1.64 -18.69 -17.05
N GLY A 125 2.11 -18.47 -15.81
CA GLY A 125 3.48 -18.04 -15.53
C GLY A 125 3.79 -16.59 -15.93
N ARG A 126 2.78 -15.73 -16.07
CA ARG A 126 2.93 -14.30 -16.37
C ARG A 126 1.98 -13.46 -15.53
N ILE A 127 2.34 -12.22 -15.28
CA ILE A 127 1.48 -11.24 -14.62
C ILE A 127 0.33 -10.85 -15.56
N ASP A 128 -0.91 -11.11 -15.12
CA ASP A 128 -2.12 -10.69 -15.87
C ASP A 128 -2.89 -9.58 -15.17
N LYS A 129 -2.61 -9.33 -13.89
CA LYS A 129 -3.16 -8.19 -13.15
C LYS A 129 -2.17 -7.73 -12.09
N ALA A 130 -2.04 -6.44 -11.92
CA ALA A 130 -1.16 -5.89 -10.89
C ALA A 130 -1.81 -4.71 -10.17
N PHE A 131 -1.58 -4.61 -8.86
CA PHE A 131 -1.96 -3.47 -8.04
C PHE A 131 -0.68 -2.86 -7.45
N ILE A 132 -0.44 -1.58 -7.75
CA ILE A 132 0.71 -0.85 -7.24
C ILE A 132 0.22 0.26 -6.32
N LEU A 133 0.66 0.23 -5.07
CA LEU A 133 0.51 1.33 -4.12
C LEU A 133 1.88 1.93 -3.83
N LEU A 134 1.96 3.24 -3.88
CA LEU A 134 3.15 4.02 -3.55
C LEU A 134 2.73 5.21 -2.70
N ASP A 135 3.46 5.47 -1.61
CA ASP A 135 3.15 6.56 -0.69
C ASP A 135 3.66 7.90 -1.24
N VAL A 136 2.88 8.49 -2.13
CA VAL A 136 3.23 9.76 -2.79
C VAL A 136 3.30 10.91 -1.81
N LEU A 137 2.47 10.94 -0.77
CA LEU A 137 2.56 11.97 0.27
C LEU A 137 3.91 11.92 1.00
N ASP A 138 4.49 10.73 1.15
CA ASP A 138 5.82 10.61 1.74
C ASP A 138 6.92 11.12 0.77
N VAL A 139 6.76 10.90 -0.53
CA VAL A 139 7.64 11.51 -1.56
C VAL A 139 7.57 13.03 -1.49
N MET A 140 6.35 13.60 -1.43
CA MET A 140 6.15 15.05 -1.26
C MET A 140 6.84 15.57 0.01
N ARG A 141 6.73 14.83 1.13
CA ARG A 141 7.39 15.18 2.39
C ARG A 141 8.91 15.19 2.25
N GLN A 142 9.50 14.17 1.63
CA GLN A 142 10.94 14.08 1.39
C GLN A 142 11.44 15.17 0.42
N ALA A 143 10.59 15.59 -0.51
CA ALA A 143 10.88 16.71 -1.42
C ALA A 143 10.65 18.10 -0.77
N GLY A 144 10.15 18.17 0.46
CA GLY A 144 9.91 19.41 1.18
C GLY A 144 8.56 20.10 0.89
N PHE A 145 7.61 19.39 0.27
CA PHE A 145 6.31 19.90 -0.16
C PHE A 145 5.12 19.18 0.50
N TYR A 146 5.22 18.85 1.78
CA TYR A 146 4.13 18.15 2.46
C TYR A 146 2.88 19.04 2.60
N PRO A 147 1.74 18.66 1.97
CA PRO A 147 0.59 19.57 1.82
C PRO A 147 -0.36 19.55 3.02
N LEU A 148 -0.18 18.62 3.94
CA LEU A 148 -1.10 18.38 5.05
C LEU A 148 -0.55 18.92 6.37
N ARG A 149 -1.41 18.95 7.40
CA ARG A 149 -0.97 19.20 8.78
C ARG A 149 -0.06 18.07 9.28
N ARG A 150 0.62 18.31 10.40
CA ARG A 150 1.41 17.28 11.06
C ARG A 150 0.57 16.01 11.26
N MET A 151 1.08 14.87 10.80
CA MET A 151 0.43 13.57 11.00
C MET A 151 0.46 13.15 12.47
N PRO A 152 -0.52 12.36 12.94
CA PRO A 152 -0.58 11.90 14.33
C PRO A 152 0.59 10.99 14.72
N GLY A 153 0.95 10.02 13.86
CA GLY A 153 2.02 9.08 14.07
C GLY A 153 3.39 9.58 13.61
N SER A 154 4.42 8.72 13.73
CA SER A 154 5.77 9.00 13.28
C SER A 154 5.87 8.90 11.75
N PRO A 155 6.39 9.92 11.07
CA PRO A 155 6.43 9.95 9.60
C PRO A 155 7.53 9.05 8.99
N GLU A 156 8.63 8.82 9.69
CA GLU A 156 9.82 8.17 9.12
C GLU A 156 9.80 6.64 9.21
N GLN A 157 8.93 6.06 10.02
CA GLN A 157 9.00 4.65 10.39
C GLN A 157 8.28 3.74 9.40
N TRP A 158 9.03 3.07 8.55
CA TRP A 158 8.56 1.98 7.69
C TRP A 158 9.68 0.93 7.48
N PRO A 159 10.25 0.39 8.57
CA PRO A 159 11.35 -0.57 8.48
C PRO A 159 10.87 -1.89 7.89
N GLY A 160 11.79 -2.63 7.30
CA GLY A 160 11.57 -4.05 7.02
C GLY A 160 11.44 -4.87 8.30
N PRO A 161 10.97 -6.12 8.20
CA PRO A 161 10.95 -7.04 9.33
C PRO A 161 12.37 -7.30 9.83
N PRO A 162 12.54 -7.67 11.11
CA PRO A 162 13.83 -8.09 11.63
C PRO A 162 14.44 -9.21 10.79
N ALA A 163 15.76 -9.23 10.64
CA ALA A 163 16.47 -10.28 9.94
C ALA A 163 16.05 -11.66 10.48
N SER A 164 15.99 -12.66 9.60
CA SER A 164 15.58 -14.05 9.91
C SER A 164 14.14 -14.24 10.37
N SER A 165 13.24 -13.31 10.17
CA SER A 165 11.85 -13.44 10.64
C SER A 165 10.88 -14.03 9.62
N GLY A 166 11.35 -14.51 8.44
CA GLY A 166 10.55 -15.43 7.71
C GLY A 166 10.22 -15.25 6.27
N ALA A 167 9.32 -14.47 5.78
CA ALA A 167 8.94 -14.52 4.37
C ALA A 167 10.07 -13.95 3.50
N ASP A 168 11.03 -14.81 3.17
CA ASP A 168 12.10 -14.46 2.25
C ASP A 168 11.58 -14.29 0.82
N LEU A 169 12.44 -13.87 -0.09
CA LEU A 169 12.07 -13.65 -1.49
C LEU A 169 12.01 -14.92 -2.31
N GLU A 170 12.47 -16.05 -1.79
CA GLU A 170 12.63 -17.29 -2.54
C GLU A 170 11.88 -18.49 -1.93
N GLY A 171 11.80 -18.56 -0.60
CA GLY A 171 11.14 -19.66 0.10
C GLY A 171 9.62 -19.52 0.16
N TRP A 172 8.94 -20.57 0.61
CA TRP A 172 7.50 -20.58 0.85
C TRP A 172 7.12 -21.60 1.92
N ASP A 173 6.33 -21.17 2.91
CA ASP A 173 5.77 -22.02 3.97
C ASP A 173 4.24 -21.81 4.04
N GLY A 174 3.53 -22.51 3.16
CA GLY A 174 2.07 -22.38 3.05
C GLY A 174 1.33 -22.98 4.23
N VAL A 175 1.86 -24.05 4.86
CA VAL A 175 1.19 -24.67 6.01
C VAL A 175 1.10 -23.70 7.19
N ARG A 176 2.19 -23.04 7.49
CA ARG A 176 2.21 -21.99 8.51
C ARG A 176 1.47 -20.74 8.02
N GLY A 177 1.58 -20.40 6.74
CA GLY A 177 0.91 -19.28 6.08
C GLY A 177 -0.61 -19.34 6.19
N GLU A 178 -1.21 -20.52 5.99
CA GLU A 178 -2.65 -20.73 6.17
C GLU A 178 -3.11 -20.37 7.59
N THR A 179 -2.35 -20.79 8.60
CA THR A 179 -2.63 -20.43 9.99
C THR A 179 -2.54 -18.93 10.20
N SER A 180 -1.50 -18.29 9.66
CA SER A 180 -1.31 -16.83 9.76
C SER A 180 -2.47 -16.08 9.11
N LEU A 181 -2.84 -16.46 7.90
CA LEU A 181 -3.95 -15.84 7.18
C LEU A 181 -5.28 -16.01 7.92
N ARG A 182 -5.56 -17.20 8.49
CA ARG A 182 -6.77 -17.44 9.28
C ARG A 182 -6.86 -16.48 10.47
N ILE A 183 -5.78 -16.28 11.22
CA ILE A 183 -5.72 -15.37 12.36
C ILE A 183 -6.02 -13.93 11.92
N ILE A 184 -5.44 -13.49 10.80
CA ILE A 184 -5.68 -12.15 10.26
C ILE A 184 -7.16 -12.00 9.85
N ARG A 185 -7.75 -13.00 9.21
CA ARG A 185 -9.16 -12.96 8.84
C ARG A 185 -10.08 -12.89 10.06
N GLU A 186 -9.82 -13.68 11.10
CA GLU A 186 -10.57 -13.63 12.36
C GLU A 186 -10.48 -12.22 13.00
N MET A 187 -9.29 -11.63 13.02
CA MET A 187 -9.08 -10.26 13.49
C MET A 187 -9.90 -9.25 12.66
N GLN A 188 -9.84 -9.32 11.35
CA GLN A 188 -10.57 -8.42 10.44
C GLN A 188 -12.09 -8.57 10.60
N MET A 189 -12.59 -9.78 10.76
CA MET A 189 -14.01 -10.01 11.04
C MET A 189 -14.43 -9.39 12.38
N GLY A 190 -13.59 -9.50 13.41
CA GLY A 190 -13.79 -8.84 14.70
C GLY A 190 -13.83 -7.32 14.57
N LEU A 191 -12.94 -6.73 13.80
CA LEU A 191 -12.95 -5.29 13.51
C LEU A 191 -14.18 -4.83 12.74
N ALA A 192 -14.65 -5.63 11.79
CA ALA A 192 -15.82 -5.29 10.97
C ALA A 192 -17.16 -5.42 11.73
N GLN A 193 -17.28 -6.43 12.60
CA GLN A 193 -18.42 -6.61 13.48
C GLN A 193 -18.43 -5.63 14.68
N GLY A 194 -17.39 -4.85 14.82
CA GLY A 194 -16.98 -4.12 16.00
C GLY A 194 -17.96 -3.14 16.61
N LYS A 195 -18.83 -3.65 17.48
CA LYS A 195 -19.48 -2.82 18.50
C LYS A 195 -18.44 -2.15 19.42
N ALA A 196 -17.32 -2.81 19.69
CA ALA A 196 -16.22 -2.27 20.51
C ALA A 196 -15.54 -1.05 19.90
N LEU A 197 -15.49 -0.94 18.58
CA LEU A 197 -14.92 0.20 17.89
C LEU A 197 -15.92 1.34 17.66
N GLN A 198 -17.20 1.12 17.85
CA GLN A 198 -18.23 2.17 17.82
C GLN A 198 -18.27 2.96 19.14
N ASP A 199 -17.87 2.34 20.24
CA ASP A 199 -17.66 2.99 21.51
C ASP A 199 -16.17 3.27 21.73
N LEU A 200 -15.76 4.51 21.51
CA LEU A 200 -14.36 4.92 21.65
C LEU A 200 -13.78 4.75 23.05
N ALA A 201 -14.62 4.82 24.10
CA ALA A 201 -14.19 4.57 25.47
C ALA A 201 -13.92 3.07 25.69
N ALA A 202 -14.80 2.21 25.18
CA ALA A 202 -14.61 0.76 25.22
C ALA A 202 -13.44 0.32 24.31
N ALA A 203 -13.30 0.92 23.12
CA ALA A 203 -12.19 0.64 22.22
C ALA A 203 -10.81 0.97 22.82
N ARG A 204 -10.71 2.01 23.65
CA ARG A 204 -9.47 2.35 24.39
C ARG A 204 -9.14 1.34 25.49
N GLY A 205 -10.13 0.62 26.01
CA GLY A 205 -9.97 -0.39 27.06
C GLY A 205 -9.85 -1.83 26.56
N ASN A 206 -10.36 -2.11 25.36
CA ASN A 206 -10.39 -3.46 24.79
C ASN A 206 -9.29 -3.63 23.75
N HIS A 207 -8.34 -4.50 24.07
CA HIS A 207 -7.33 -4.94 23.13
C HIS A 207 -7.87 -6.10 22.29
N SER A 208 -7.66 -6.05 20.98
CA SER A 208 -7.99 -7.20 20.15
C SER A 208 -7.17 -8.42 20.59
N PRO A 209 -7.79 -9.59 20.79
CA PRO A 209 -7.09 -10.78 21.25
C PRO A 209 -6.02 -11.27 20.25
N HIS A 210 -6.05 -10.78 19.00
CA HIS A 210 -5.12 -11.17 17.96
C HIS A 210 -3.85 -10.32 17.93
N TRP A 211 -3.83 -9.16 18.61
CA TRP A 211 -2.71 -8.24 18.59
C TRP A 211 -1.78 -8.45 19.79
N HIS A 212 -0.48 -8.31 19.54
CA HIS A 212 0.51 -8.20 20.61
C HIS A 212 0.42 -6.81 21.25
N ASP A 213 0.62 -6.71 22.58
CA ASP A 213 0.51 -5.42 23.30
C ASP A 213 1.48 -4.35 22.77
N ASN A 214 2.67 -4.76 22.38
CA ASN A 214 3.73 -3.91 21.85
C ASN A 214 3.82 -3.93 20.31
N MET A 215 2.72 -4.21 19.63
CA MET A 215 2.68 -4.24 18.17
C MET A 215 3.14 -2.90 17.57
N ASN A 216 3.68 -2.95 16.35
CA ASN A 216 3.93 -1.77 15.55
C ASN A 216 2.97 -1.72 14.38
N TRP A 217 2.37 -0.57 14.18
CA TRP A 217 1.54 -0.27 13.03
C TRP A 217 2.26 0.78 12.18
N TYR A 218 2.65 0.40 10.97
CA TYR A 218 3.39 1.24 10.04
C TYR A 218 2.43 1.79 9.00
N GLY A 219 1.91 2.98 9.26
CA GLY A 219 0.94 3.66 8.40
C GLY A 219 1.58 4.53 7.32
N PRO A 220 0.80 4.89 6.29
CA PRO A 220 1.23 5.79 5.23
C PRO A 220 1.40 7.22 5.75
N ALA A 221 2.04 8.06 4.93
CA ALA A 221 2.05 9.50 5.17
C ALA A 221 0.62 10.06 5.25
N GLY A 222 0.42 11.04 6.09
CA GLY A 222 -0.90 11.54 6.49
C GLY A 222 -1.40 10.94 7.80
N VAL A 223 -1.09 9.67 8.06
CA VAL A 223 -1.40 8.96 9.32
C VAL A 223 -0.15 8.81 10.17
N GLY A 224 0.94 8.26 9.60
CA GLY A 224 2.18 7.94 10.28
C GLY A 224 2.12 6.63 11.08
N SER A 225 3.26 6.21 11.59
CA SER A 225 3.41 4.94 12.32
C SER A 225 3.18 5.12 13.82
N SER A 226 2.72 4.05 14.49
CA SER A 226 2.43 4.04 15.91
C SER A 226 2.85 2.74 16.57
N ARG A 227 2.99 2.74 17.91
CA ARG A 227 3.38 1.58 18.69
C ARG A 227 2.32 1.24 19.73
N GLY A 228 2.13 -0.07 19.91
CA GLY A 228 1.20 -0.65 20.87
C GLY A 228 -0.26 -0.46 20.44
N GLN A 229 -1.13 -1.28 21.00
CA GLN A 229 -2.57 -1.22 20.68
C GLN A 229 -3.16 0.14 21.02
N ARG A 230 -2.72 0.78 22.11
CA ARG A 230 -3.18 2.11 22.47
C ARG A 230 -2.72 3.17 21.47
N GLY A 231 -1.45 3.15 21.04
CA GLY A 231 -0.95 4.07 20.02
C GLY A 231 -1.68 3.91 18.69
N PHE A 232 -1.94 2.66 18.29
CA PHE A 232 -2.77 2.39 17.10
C PHE A 232 -4.16 3.01 17.22
N LEU A 233 -4.85 2.85 18.35
CA LEU A 233 -6.19 3.42 18.55
C LEU A 233 -6.14 4.95 18.59
N ASP A 234 -5.21 5.55 19.30
CA ASP A 234 -5.15 7.01 19.48
C ASP A 234 -4.73 7.74 18.19
N PHE A 235 -3.85 7.16 17.37
CA PHE A 235 -3.31 7.83 16.18
C PHE A 235 -3.93 7.39 14.86
N HIS A 236 -4.61 6.22 14.81
CA HIS A 236 -5.26 5.73 13.62
C HIS A 236 -6.67 5.22 13.88
N GLY A 237 -6.85 4.15 14.66
CA GLY A 237 -8.10 3.39 14.70
C GLY A 237 -9.30 4.24 15.12
N ALA A 238 -9.18 5.02 16.21
CA ALA A 238 -10.27 5.87 16.68
C ALA A 238 -10.58 7.01 15.70
N LEU A 239 -9.54 7.64 15.13
CA LEU A 239 -9.72 8.72 14.16
C LEU A 239 -10.40 8.21 12.89
N PHE A 240 -9.98 7.03 12.41
CA PHE A 240 -10.56 6.39 11.23
C PHE A 240 -12.05 6.03 11.42
N ILE A 241 -12.40 5.46 12.57
CA ILE A 241 -13.79 5.10 12.89
C ILE A 241 -14.67 6.33 12.97
N GLN A 242 -14.19 7.40 13.57
CA GLN A 242 -14.94 8.68 13.63
C GLN A 242 -15.12 9.27 12.24
N ALA A 243 -14.09 9.23 11.41
CA ALA A 243 -14.14 9.79 10.07
C ALA A 243 -15.05 9.00 9.14
N PHE A 244 -15.17 7.68 9.32
CA PHE A 244 -15.94 6.79 8.45
C PHE A 244 -16.84 5.85 9.27
N PRO A 245 -17.89 6.38 9.93
CA PRO A 245 -18.73 5.60 10.83
C PRO A 245 -19.58 4.54 10.10
N ASP A 246 -19.87 4.76 8.82
CA ASP A 246 -20.65 3.88 7.93
C ASP A 246 -19.78 2.98 7.03
N ARG A 247 -18.48 2.88 7.35
CA ARG A 247 -17.54 2.09 6.54
C ARG A 247 -17.99 0.63 6.38
N ALA A 248 -17.79 0.10 5.18
CA ALA A 248 -18.11 -1.29 4.84
C ALA A 248 -17.17 -1.82 3.75
N GLY A 249 -17.15 -3.15 3.57
CA GLY A 249 -16.42 -3.83 2.50
C GLY A 249 -15.27 -4.73 2.94
N ILE A 250 -14.57 -4.42 4.01
CA ILE A 250 -13.32 -5.10 4.42
C ILE A 250 -13.45 -6.63 4.57
N VAL A 251 -14.60 -7.13 4.95
CA VAL A 251 -14.85 -8.57 5.15
C VAL A 251 -15.35 -9.30 3.92
N ARG A 252 -15.51 -8.60 2.81
CA ARG A 252 -15.94 -9.24 1.58
C ARG A 252 -14.91 -10.28 1.14
N GLU A 253 -15.37 -11.47 0.82
CA GLU A 253 -14.52 -12.64 0.59
C GLU A 253 -14.12 -12.82 -0.88
N HIS A 254 -14.89 -12.31 -1.84
CA HIS A 254 -14.69 -12.60 -3.25
C HIS A 254 -14.44 -11.34 -4.07
N GLU A 255 -13.54 -11.45 -5.06
CA GLU A 255 -13.48 -10.46 -6.14
C GLU A 255 -14.82 -10.47 -6.85
N GLY A 256 -15.54 -9.39 -6.78
CA GLY A 256 -16.80 -9.25 -7.48
C GLY A 256 -16.67 -8.31 -8.66
N PRO A 257 -17.79 -7.84 -9.21
CA PRO A 257 -17.75 -6.73 -10.17
C PRO A 257 -16.86 -5.62 -9.64
N ASP A 258 -16.10 -4.99 -10.52
CA ASP A 258 -15.01 -4.03 -10.20
C ASP A 258 -15.42 -2.86 -9.27
N ASP A 259 -16.69 -2.65 -9.08
CA ASP A 259 -17.26 -1.59 -8.25
C ASP A 259 -17.54 -1.98 -6.79
N ARG A 260 -17.28 -3.25 -6.39
CA ARG A 260 -17.57 -3.72 -5.04
C ARG A 260 -16.32 -3.81 -4.17
N PRO A 261 -16.22 -3.00 -3.08
CA PRO A 261 -15.09 -3.03 -2.18
C PRO A 261 -14.93 -4.36 -1.43
N GLY A 262 -13.70 -4.74 -1.14
CA GLY A 262 -13.37 -5.89 -0.29
C GLY A 262 -11.88 -6.19 -0.26
N HIS A 263 -11.42 -6.85 0.80
CA HIS A 263 -10.08 -7.41 0.88
C HIS A 263 -10.06 -8.78 0.22
N TYR A 264 -10.13 -8.81 -1.11
CA TYR A 264 -10.25 -10.02 -1.92
C TYR A 264 -8.91 -10.58 -2.41
N ILE A 265 -7.80 -9.88 -2.23
CA ILE A 265 -6.46 -10.43 -2.38
C ILE A 265 -6.02 -10.88 -1.01
N ARG A 266 -5.68 -12.16 -0.87
CA ARG A 266 -5.32 -12.75 0.41
C ARG A 266 -4.24 -13.78 0.20
N GLY A 267 -3.27 -13.83 1.12
CA GLY A 267 -2.24 -14.83 1.08
C GLY A 267 -1.53 -14.94 2.42
N GLY A 268 -0.99 -16.13 2.68
CA GLY A 268 -0.20 -16.43 3.87
C GLY A 268 1.06 -17.19 3.52
N ASP A 269 2.18 -16.86 4.18
CA ASP A 269 3.47 -17.46 3.98
C ASP A 269 4.28 -17.39 5.27
N GLY A 270 4.57 -18.54 5.86
CA GLY A 270 5.19 -18.61 7.16
C GLY A 270 4.39 -17.82 8.21
N ARG A 271 5.04 -16.92 8.93
CA ARG A 271 4.42 -16.04 9.92
C ARG A 271 3.88 -14.73 9.34
N PHE A 272 3.77 -14.63 8.04
CA PHE A 272 3.29 -13.45 7.33
C PHE A 272 1.94 -13.71 6.69
N ALA A 273 1.15 -12.65 6.56
CA ALA A 273 -0.05 -12.65 5.75
C ALA A 273 -0.24 -11.30 5.07
N VAL A 274 -0.96 -11.32 3.96
CA VAL A 274 -1.35 -10.13 3.22
C VAL A 274 -2.85 -10.14 2.97
N THR A 275 -3.48 -8.97 3.05
CA THR A 275 -4.84 -8.75 2.56
C THR A 275 -4.90 -7.42 1.84
N ALA A 276 -5.57 -7.36 0.69
CA ALA A 276 -5.65 -6.15 -0.10
C ALA A 276 -6.94 -6.09 -0.91
N GLY A 277 -7.27 -4.92 -1.42
CA GLY A 277 -8.39 -4.73 -2.33
C GLY A 277 -8.33 -3.41 -3.09
N TRP A 278 -9.00 -3.41 -4.23
CA TRP A 278 -9.07 -2.26 -5.13
C TRP A 278 -10.49 -2.10 -5.70
N PRO A 279 -11.37 -1.39 -4.98
CA PRO A 279 -11.20 -0.84 -3.64
C PRO A 279 -11.30 -1.90 -2.54
N SER A 280 -10.77 -1.59 -1.35
CA SER A 280 -10.85 -2.43 -0.15
C SER A 280 -12.12 -2.18 0.65
N LEU A 281 -12.47 -0.93 0.81
CA LEU A 281 -13.64 -0.49 1.58
C LEU A 281 -14.16 0.85 1.06
N TYR A 282 -15.35 1.20 1.50
CA TYR A 282 -15.95 2.51 1.27
C TYR A 282 -16.51 3.08 2.57
N GLY A 283 -16.82 4.37 2.58
CA GLY A 283 -17.48 5.06 3.67
C GLY A 283 -17.78 6.50 3.31
N THR A 284 -18.50 7.21 4.18
CA THR A 284 -18.74 8.63 4.03
C THR A 284 -17.77 9.40 4.94
N HIS A 285 -17.05 10.38 4.39
CA HIS A 285 -16.10 11.18 5.15
C HIS A 285 -16.82 12.19 6.06
N LEU A 286 -17.00 11.79 7.31
CA LEU A 286 -17.77 12.47 8.35
C LEU A 286 -16.91 12.72 9.62
N GLY A 287 -17.57 12.92 10.74
CA GLY A 287 -16.97 13.02 12.07
C GLY A 287 -15.95 14.15 12.19
N GLY A 288 -14.82 13.86 12.83
CA GLY A 288 -13.73 14.83 13.07
C GLY A 288 -12.84 15.13 11.85
N GLY A 289 -13.15 14.54 10.69
CA GLY A 289 -12.27 14.56 9.52
C GLY A 289 -11.14 13.53 9.61
N TRP A 290 -10.37 13.40 8.51
CA TRP A 290 -9.24 12.48 8.43
C TRP A 290 -8.10 13.07 7.59
N LEU A 291 -6.87 12.58 7.77
CA LEU A 291 -5.66 13.14 7.16
C LEU A 291 -5.46 14.67 7.40
N GLY A 292 -6.03 15.19 8.48
CA GLY A 292 -6.01 16.61 8.76
C GLY A 292 -7.01 17.44 7.93
N VAL A 293 -7.87 16.77 7.16
CA VAL A 293 -8.91 17.39 6.31
C VAL A 293 -10.23 17.36 7.07
N PRO A 294 -10.94 18.50 7.16
CA PRO A 294 -12.29 18.55 7.73
C PRO A 294 -13.27 17.64 6.97
N PRO A 295 -14.38 17.21 7.60
CA PRO A 295 -15.38 16.37 6.96
C PRO A 295 -15.89 16.95 5.63
N SER A 296 -15.79 16.19 4.56
CA SER A 296 -16.28 16.60 3.23
C SER A 296 -17.74 16.22 2.99
N GLY A 297 -18.29 15.29 3.77
CA GLY A 297 -19.62 14.72 3.56
C GLY A 297 -19.72 13.78 2.33
N ARG A 298 -18.61 13.52 1.65
CA ARG A 298 -18.59 12.73 0.41
C ARG A 298 -18.44 11.25 0.71
N LYS A 299 -19.12 10.43 -0.10
CA LYS A 299 -18.82 8.99 -0.17
C LYS A 299 -17.49 8.79 -0.88
N VAL A 300 -16.66 7.93 -0.31
CA VAL A 300 -15.34 7.61 -0.84
C VAL A 300 -15.10 6.11 -0.81
N GLU A 301 -14.23 5.67 -1.69
CA GLU A 301 -13.65 4.33 -1.68
C GLU A 301 -12.19 4.39 -1.32
N MET A 302 -11.67 3.32 -0.72
CA MET A 302 -10.28 3.25 -0.26
C MET A 302 -9.57 2.07 -0.89
N ARG A 303 -8.40 2.32 -1.44
CA ARG A 303 -7.48 1.34 -1.98
C ARG A 303 -6.44 1.06 -0.92
N VAL A 304 -6.45 -0.15 -0.37
CA VAL A 304 -5.62 -0.52 0.78
C VAL A 304 -4.98 -1.88 0.57
N ALA A 305 -3.77 -2.02 1.04
CA ALA A 305 -3.10 -3.30 1.18
C ALA A 305 -2.39 -3.35 2.54
N ASP A 306 -2.59 -4.45 3.24
CA ASP A 306 -2.09 -4.70 4.58
C ASP A 306 -1.21 -5.92 4.59
N TRP A 307 0.01 -5.78 5.12
CA TRP A 307 0.91 -6.90 5.43
C TRP A 307 1.04 -7.05 6.93
N TYR A 308 1.04 -8.28 7.39
CA TYR A 308 1.08 -8.62 8.80
C TYR A 308 2.20 -9.60 9.07
N ARG A 309 2.84 -9.46 10.23
CA ARG A 309 3.75 -10.46 10.78
C ARG A 309 3.25 -10.89 12.16
N LEU A 310 3.21 -12.22 12.37
CA LEU A 310 2.86 -12.80 13.65
C LEU A 310 4.14 -13.16 14.42
N ASP A 311 4.08 -13.03 15.73
CA ASP A 311 5.13 -13.49 16.63
C ASP A 311 5.03 -15.01 16.88
N ARG A 312 5.88 -15.50 17.79
CA ARG A 312 5.89 -16.93 18.17
C ARG A 312 4.61 -17.41 18.88
N ASP A 313 3.86 -16.48 19.48
CA ASP A 313 2.63 -16.77 20.23
C ASP A 313 1.38 -16.47 19.40
N ASP A 314 1.54 -16.37 18.06
CA ASP A 314 0.50 -16.13 17.08
C ASP A 314 -0.25 -14.79 17.25
N LYS A 315 0.45 -13.80 17.80
CA LYS A 315 -0.05 -12.43 17.88
C LYS A 315 0.52 -11.57 16.75
N ILE A 316 -0.29 -10.68 16.24
CA ILE A 316 0.15 -9.70 15.25
C ILE A 316 1.09 -8.72 15.94
N ILE A 317 2.38 -8.75 15.57
CA ILE A 317 3.42 -7.91 16.14
C ILE A 317 3.79 -6.75 15.23
N ASP A 318 3.66 -6.90 13.93
CA ASP A 318 3.84 -5.81 12.96
C ASP A 318 2.73 -5.83 11.92
N ASN A 319 2.30 -4.63 11.51
CA ASN A 319 1.37 -4.43 10.42
C ASN A 319 1.83 -3.23 9.58
N TRP A 320 2.13 -3.46 8.30
CA TRP A 320 2.43 -2.43 7.32
C TRP A 320 1.18 -2.17 6.47
N VAL A 321 0.83 -0.91 6.30
CA VAL A 321 -0.40 -0.52 5.61
C VAL A 321 -0.11 0.50 4.54
N ALA A 322 -0.33 0.11 3.28
CA ALA A 322 -0.30 1.01 2.15
C ALA A 322 -1.73 1.47 1.82
N ILE A 323 -1.93 2.76 1.73
CA ILE A 323 -3.21 3.38 1.36
C ILE A 323 -2.95 4.38 0.25
N ASP A 324 -3.81 4.41 -0.78
CA ASP A 324 -3.80 5.45 -1.79
C ASP A 324 -4.38 6.75 -1.20
N THR A 325 -3.53 7.43 -0.42
CA THR A 325 -3.93 8.67 0.29
C THR A 325 -4.20 9.82 -0.65
N LEU A 326 -3.52 9.88 -1.81
CA LEU A 326 -3.80 10.88 -2.82
C LEU A 326 -5.21 10.71 -3.41
N HIS A 327 -5.61 9.47 -3.71
CA HIS A 327 -6.96 9.18 -4.21
C HIS A 327 -8.03 9.61 -3.20
N LEU A 328 -7.78 9.40 -1.90
CA LEU A 328 -8.69 9.85 -0.85
C LEU A 328 -8.79 11.38 -0.80
N LEU A 329 -7.66 12.08 -0.85
CA LEU A 329 -7.65 13.55 -0.85
C LEU A 329 -8.40 14.10 -2.07
N HIS A 330 -8.17 13.52 -3.25
CA HIS A 330 -8.91 13.88 -4.46
C HIS A 330 -10.43 13.69 -4.28
N GLN A 331 -10.86 12.56 -3.71
CA GLN A 331 -12.28 12.30 -3.42
C GLN A 331 -12.84 13.26 -2.36
N PHE A 332 -12.04 13.72 -1.39
CA PHE A 332 -12.44 14.79 -0.46
C PHE A 332 -12.60 16.16 -1.14
N GLY A 333 -12.09 16.30 -2.35
CA GLY A 333 -12.11 17.53 -3.14
C GLY A 333 -10.84 18.37 -3.02
N LEU A 334 -9.73 17.72 -2.63
CA LEU A 334 -8.41 18.34 -2.55
C LEU A 334 -7.49 17.70 -3.59
N ASP A 335 -7.11 18.46 -4.61
CA ASP A 335 -6.11 18.02 -5.58
C ASP A 335 -4.74 18.60 -5.20
N VAL A 336 -4.06 17.90 -4.31
CA VAL A 336 -2.77 18.35 -3.77
C VAL A 336 -1.64 18.37 -4.80
N LEU A 337 -1.76 17.64 -5.92
CA LEU A 337 -0.79 17.70 -7.01
C LEU A 337 -0.98 18.95 -7.85
N ASP A 338 -2.22 19.35 -8.11
CA ASP A 338 -2.51 20.62 -8.80
C ASP A 338 -2.10 21.82 -7.96
N ASP A 339 -2.34 21.78 -6.65
CA ASP A 339 -1.90 22.84 -5.73
C ASP A 339 -0.38 23.02 -5.74
N LEU A 340 0.39 21.93 -5.89
CA LEU A 340 1.85 21.98 -6.00
C LEU A 340 2.31 22.76 -7.24
N ARG A 341 1.60 22.72 -8.35
CA ARG A 341 1.96 23.47 -9.56
C ARG A 341 2.06 24.95 -9.29
N PHE A 342 1.19 25.49 -8.45
CA PHE A 342 1.23 26.90 -8.04
C PHE A 342 2.36 27.20 -7.06
N ILE A 343 2.71 26.25 -6.19
CA ILE A 343 3.77 26.46 -5.18
C ILE A 343 5.16 26.24 -5.79
N ALA A 344 5.27 25.31 -6.73
CA ALA A 344 6.53 24.88 -7.32
C ALA A 344 6.86 25.55 -8.65
N ASP A 345 5.95 26.33 -9.24
CA ASP A 345 6.20 27.05 -10.49
C ASP A 345 7.25 28.13 -10.28
N PRO A 346 8.45 28.02 -10.91
CA PRO A 346 9.50 29.02 -10.78
C PRO A 346 9.13 30.38 -11.43
N GLY A 347 8.08 30.40 -12.27
CA GLY A 347 7.57 31.63 -12.90
C GLY A 347 6.63 32.42 -11.99
N LEU A 348 6.14 31.86 -10.89
CA LEU A 348 5.31 32.60 -9.94
C LEU A 348 6.18 33.44 -9.00
N PRO A 349 5.75 34.65 -8.66
CA PRO A 349 6.49 35.50 -7.73
C PRO A 349 6.63 34.80 -6.38
N ARG A 350 7.86 34.55 -5.97
CA ARG A 350 8.13 34.09 -4.60
C ARG A 350 7.98 35.26 -3.65
N TRP A 351 7.23 35.05 -2.57
CA TRP A 351 7.22 36.04 -1.49
C TRP A 351 8.67 36.19 -1.00
N PRO A 352 9.16 37.44 -0.83
CA PRO A 352 10.46 37.66 -0.22
C PRO A 352 10.45 37.04 1.17
N ARG A 353 11.50 36.24 1.48
CA ARG A 353 11.74 35.67 2.81
C ARG A 353 12.05 36.74 3.82
#